data_625eae600683aeebf87b23c62f2ca941
#
_entry.id   625eae600683aeebf87b23c62f2ca941
#
_cell.length_a   1.000
_cell.length_b   1.000
_cell.length_c   1.000
_cell.angle_alpha   90.00
_cell.angle_beta   90.00
_cell.angle_gamma   90.00
#
_symmetry.space_group_name_H-M   'P 1'
#
loop_
_entity.id
_entity.type
_entity.pdbx_description
1 polymer ?
#
loop_
_entity_poly.entity_id
_entity_poly.type
_entity_poly.pdbx_seq_one_letter_code
_entity_poly.pdbx_strand_id
1 'polypeptide(L)'
;MSNNISVSIFMGSKSDLPVVKAASDTLKEFNVPHSMFILSAHRTPEEVVKRVKESENNGAKVFIAAAGMAAHLAGAIAAQTTKPVLGIPLGGGDLDGMDSLLATVQMPKGVPVATFAIGKPGAINAALCAVQMLGISDEEIAARLVEYKSKMHDDVLAANESIQ
;
A
#
# COMPACT_ATOMS: atom_id res chain seq x y z
N MET A 1 21.82 -6.09 -12.98
CA MET A 1 20.43 -6.42 -13.37
C MET A 1 19.54 -5.37 -12.67
N SER A 2 18.92 -4.46 -13.41
CA SER A 2 17.97 -3.52 -12.85
C SER A 2 16.76 -4.34 -12.39
N ASN A 3 16.59 -4.49 -11.05
CA ASN A 3 15.33 -5.00 -10.50
C ASN A 3 14.27 -3.95 -10.83
N ASN A 4 13.55 -4.14 -11.91
CA ASN A 4 12.47 -3.25 -12.32
C ASN A 4 11.29 -3.47 -11.37
N ILE A 5 11.27 -2.73 -10.26
CA ILE A 5 10.17 -2.75 -9.30
C ILE A 5 9.11 -1.74 -9.73
N SER A 6 7.83 -2.08 -9.63
CA SER A 6 6.72 -1.18 -9.96
C SER A 6 6.11 -0.55 -8.71
N VAL A 7 6.18 -1.22 -7.56
CA VAL A 7 5.63 -0.77 -6.28
C VAL A 7 6.68 -0.92 -5.17
N SER A 8 6.79 0.09 -4.32
CA SER A 8 7.62 0.04 -3.12
C SER A 8 6.74 0.16 -1.87
N ILE A 9 6.86 -0.82 -0.98
CA ILE A 9 6.09 -0.90 0.26
C ILE A 9 7.00 -0.54 1.44
N PHE A 10 6.56 0.40 2.27
CA PHE A 10 7.26 0.84 3.47
C PHE A 10 6.41 0.55 4.70
N MET A 11 7.05 0.13 5.80
CA MET A 11 6.41 -0.04 7.09
C MET A 11 7.32 0.47 8.21
N GLY A 12 6.72 1.03 9.27
CA GLY A 12 7.46 1.70 10.35
C GLY A 12 8.16 0.75 11.31
N SER A 13 7.71 -0.51 11.39
CA SER A 13 8.19 -1.51 12.35
C SER A 13 8.05 -2.93 11.81
N LYS A 14 8.86 -3.85 12.35
CA LYS A 14 8.70 -5.29 12.09
C LYS A 14 7.35 -5.84 12.58
N SER A 15 6.76 -5.24 13.60
CA SER A 15 5.42 -5.59 14.10
C SER A 15 4.32 -5.39 13.06
N ASP A 16 4.53 -4.53 12.06
CA ASP A 16 3.57 -4.20 11.02
C ASP A 16 3.52 -5.28 9.92
N LEU A 17 4.58 -6.09 9.83
CA LEU A 17 4.76 -7.08 8.76
C LEU A 17 3.58 -8.05 8.59
N PRO A 18 2.92 -8.59 9.64
CA PRO A 18 1.80 -9.51 9.46
C PRO A 18 0.64 -8.90 8.69
N VAL A 19 0.38 -7.60 8.87
CA VAL A 19 -0.68 -6.86 8.14
C VAL A 19 -0.19 -6.48 6.74
N VAL A 20 1.00 -5.91 6.65
CA VAL A 20 1.56 -5.38 5.39
C VAL A 20 1.87 -6.49 4.39
N LYS A 21 2.15 -7.71 4.87
CA LYS A 21 2.31 -8.90 4.03
C LYS A 21 1.10 -9.14 3.11
N ALA A 22 -0.12 -8.79 3.55
CA ALA A 22 -1.30 -8.93 2.70
C ALA A 22 -1.22 -8.06 1.43
N ALA A 23 -0.64 -6.85 1.51
CA ALA A 23 -0.39 -6.03 0.33
C ALA A 23 0.62 -6.70 -0.62
N SER A 24 1.72 -7.24 -0.08
CA SER A 24 2.71 -7.98 -0.88
C SER A 24 2.10 -9.21 -1.55
N ASP A 25 1.30 -9.99 -0.83
CA ASP A 25 0.68 -11.19 -1.37
C ASP A 25 -0.33 -10.83 -2.49
N THR A 26 -1.11 -9.75 -2.33
CA THR A 26 -1.98 -9.22 -3.38
C THR A 26 -1.17 -8.80 -4.62
N LEU A 27 -0.07 -8.05 -4.46
CA LEU A 27 0.77 -7.67 -5.61
C LEU A 27 1.37 -8.88 -6.33
N LYS A 28 1.71 -9.96 -5.60
CA LYS A 28 2.19 -11.21 -6.20
C LYS A 28 1.11 -11.90 -7.02
N GLU A 29 -0.13 -11.93 -6.54
CA GLU A 29 -1.28 -12.49 -7.27
C GLU A 29 -1.44 -11.83 -8.65
N PHE A 30 -1.18 -10.53 -8.72
CA PHE A 30 -1.21 -9.78 -9.97
C PHE A 30 0.12 -9.77 -10.75
N ASN A 31 1.13 -10.52 -10.30
CA ASN A 31 2.49 -10.54 -10.87
C ASN A 31 3.14 -9.14 -10.95
N VAL A 32 2.85 -8.25 -9.98
CA VAL A 32 3.44 -6.92 -9.91
C VAL A 32 4.77 -6.98 -9.13
N PRO A 33 5.91 -6.64 -9.78
CA PRO A 33 7.21 -6.57 -9.12
C PRO A 33 7.22 -5.49 -8.04
N HIS A 34 7.62 -5.85 -6.83
CA HIS A 34 7.62 -4.93 -5.70
C HIS A 34 8.75 -5.23 -4.71
N SER A 35 9.04 -4.25 -3.86
CA SER A 35 9.99 -4.37 -2.76
C SER A 35 9.33 -3.95 -1.45
N MET A 36 9.82 -4.47 -0.32
CA MET A 36 9.34 -4.14 1.02
C MET A 36 10.49 -3.66 1.90
N PHE A 37 10.24 -2.61 2.70
CA PHE A 37 11.23 -2.00 3.57
C PHE A 37 10.64 -1.73 4.96
N ILE A 38 11.42 -1.98 5.99
CA ILE A 38 11.13 -1.58 7.37
C ILE A 38 11.95 -0.32 7.64
N LEU A 39 11.31 0.84 7.59
CA LEU A 39 11.94 2.15 7.80
C LEU A 39 10.96 3.08 8.52
N SER A 40 11.43 3.76 9.54
CA SER A 40 10.61 4.65 10.37
C SER A 40 10.86 6.11 10.01
N ALA A 41 9.76 6.87 9.77
CA ALA A 41 9.86 8.31 9.58
C ALA A 41 10.51 9.05 10.77
N HIS A 42 10.35 8.53 12.00
CA HIS A 42 10.87 9.15 13.21
C HIS A 42 12.26 8.65 13.62
N ARG A 43 12.57 7.37 13.37
CA ARG A 43 13.80 6.74 13.83
C ARG A 43 14.89 6.65 12.75
N THR A 44 14.49 6.63 11.48
CA THR A 44 15.40 6.50 10.33
C THR A 44 14.98 7.44 9.18
N PRO A 45 14.77 8.76 9.42
CA PRO A 45 14.21 9.67 8.42
C PRO A 45 15.08 9.79 7.16
N GLU A 46 16.40 9.84 7.32
CA GLU A 46 17.34 9.96 6.20
C GLU A 46 17.29 8.72 5.30
N GLU A 47 17.18 7.52 5.90
CA GLU A 47 17.06 6.27 5.14
C GLU A 47 15.73 6.18 4.39
N VAL A 48 14.64 6.73 4.93
CA VAL A 48 13.37 6.84 4.21
C VAL A 48 13.57 7.67 2.93
N VAL A 49 14.16 8.86 3.04
CA VAL A 49 14.41 9.74 1.89
C VAL A 49 15.29 9.06 0.84
N LYS A 50 16.40 8.45 1.28
CA LYS A 50 17.32 7.72 0.42
C LYS A 50 16.60 6.58 -0.32
N ARG A 51 15.84 5.77 0.41
CA ARG A 51 15.16 4.60 -0.14
C ARG A 51 14.04 4.97 -1.12
N VAL A 52 13.34 6.09 -0.90
CA VAL A 52 12.35 6.60 -1.87
C VAL A 52 13.03 6.91 -3.21
N LYS A 53 14.15 7.64 -3.20
CA LYS A 53 14.91 7.98 -4.41
C LYS A 53 15.47 6.74 -5.13
N GLU A 54 16.03 5.80 -4.37
CA GLU A 54 16.51 4.53 -4.92
C GLU A 54 15.39 3.71 -5.55
N SER A 55 14.20 3.69 -4.93
CA SER A 55 13.03 3.00 -5.46
C SER A 55 12.57 3.63 -6.78
N GLU A 56 12.52 4.94 -6.88
CA GLU A 56 12.19 5.64 -8.14
C GLU A 56 13.20 5.31 -9.24
N ASN A 57 14.49 5.34 -8.93
CA ASN A 57 15.56 4.99 -9.88
C ASN A 57 15.46 3.52 -10.34
N ASN A 58 14.91 2.64 -9.53
CA ASN A 58 14.65 1.24 -9.84
C ASN A 58 13.27 0.99 -10.50
N GLY A 59 12.54 2.06 -10.85
CA GLY A 59 11.31 1.98 -11.62
C GLY A 59 10.00 2.03 -10.83
N ALA A 60 10.04 2.26 -9.51
CA ALA A 60 8.82 2.38 -8.71
C ALA A 60 7.91 3.49 -9.23
N LYS A 61 6.66 3.14 -9.48
CA LYS A 61 5.59 4.03 -9.97
C LYS A 61 4.61 4.40 -8.87
N VAL A 62 4.51 3.56 -7.84
CA VAL A 62 3.58 3.73 -6.71
C VAL A 62 4.29 3.38 -5.41
N PHE A 63 4.02 4.14 -4.35
CA PHE A 63 4.47 3.88 -3.00
C PHE A 63 3.30 3.47 -2.11
N ILE A 64 3.50 2.45 -1.29
CA ILE A 64 2.57 2.05 -0.23
C ILE A 64 3.28 2.26 1.10
N ALA A 65 2.63 2.93 2.06
CA ALA A 65 3.22 3.20 3.36
C ALA A 65 2.25 2.83 4.48
N ALA A 66 2.68 1.97 5.39
CA ALA A 66 1.91 1.50 6.53
C ALA A 66 2.54 1.98 7.84
N ALA A 67 1.72 2.55 8.72
CA ALA A 67 2.14 2.99 10.04
C ALA A 67 0.98 3.00 11.03
N GLY A 68 1.28 2.74 12.29
CA GLY A 68 0.35 2.86 13.42
C GLY A 68 0.64 4.09 14.28
N MET A 69 -0.23 4.35 15.24
CA MET A 69 -0.10 5.46 16.20
C MET A 69 0.08 6.81 15.48
N ALA A 70 1.14 7.56 15.75
CA ALA A 70 1.53 8.76 15.00
C ALA A 70 2.05 8.36 13.60
N ALA A 71 1.14 8.05 12.69
CA ALA A 71 1.39 7.44 11.38
C ALA A 71 1.89 8.46 10.35
N HIS A 72 3.09 9.00 10.55
CA HIS A 72 3.67 10.06 9.71
C HIS A 72 4.42 9.52 8.47
N LEU A 73 4.60 8.21 8.32
CA LEU A 73 5.44 7.62 7.27
C LEU A 73 4.93 7.92 5.86
N ALA A 74 3.62 7.81 5.63
CA ALA A 74 3.03 8.09 4.33
C ALA A 74 3.21 9.57 3.92
N GLY A 75 2.98 10.50 4.85
CA GLY A 75 3.21 11.93 4.64
C GLY A 75 4.69 12.26 4.39
N ALA A 76 5.60 11.62 5.13
CA ALA A 76 7.03 11.78 4.95
C ALA A 76 7.50 11.32 3.56
N ILE A 77 6.96 10.20 3.06
CA ILE A 77 7.23 9.72 1.70
C ILE A 77 6.62 10.65 0.65
N ALA A 78 5.35 11.06 0.84
CA ALA A 78 4.65 11.96 -0.10
C ALA A 78 5.36 13.32 -0.27
N ALA A 79 6.07 13.78 0.74
CA ALA A 79 6.91 14.98 0.66
C ALA A 79 8.18 14.81 -0.20
N GLN A 80 8.58 13.58 -0.56
CA GLN A 80 9.82 13.28 -1.27
C GLN A 80 9.61 12.83 -2.71
N THR A 81 8.38 12.60 -3.15
CA THR A 81 8.06 12.05 -4.46
C THR A 81 6.85 12.73 -5.10
N THR A 82 6.80 12.73 -6.43
CA THR A 82 5.60 13.10 -7.20
C THR A 82 4.76 11.87 -7.62
N LYS A 83 5.19 10.67 -7.22
CA LYS A 83 4.46 9.44 -7.48
C LYS A 83 3.32 9.26 -6.46
N PRO A 84 2.24 8.54 -6.82
CA PRO A 84 1.16 8.23 -5.88
C PRO A 84 1.67 7.56 -4.61
N VAL A 85 1.19 8.04 -3.45
CA VAL A 85 1.45 7.45 -2.13
C VAL A 85 0.14 6.97 -1.52
N LEU A 86 0.10 5.68 -1.18
CA LEU A 86 -1.05 4.97 -0.64
C LEU A 86 -0.78 4.65 0.83
N GLY A 87 -1.54 5.27 1.73
CA GLY A 87 -1.39 5.13 3.16
C GLY A 87 -2.27 4.03 3.75
N ILE A 88 -1.68 3.17 4.57
CA ILE A 88 -2.38 2.13 5.31
C ILE A 88 -2.26 2.47 6.80
N PRO A 89 -3.33 2.96 7.43
CA PRO A 89 -3.38 3.10 8.87
C PRO A 89 -3.33 1.71 9.53
N LEU A 90 -2.56 1.56 10.60
CA LEU A 90 -2.47 0.31 11.34
C LEU A 90 -3.09 0.47 12.72
N GLY A 91 -3.83 -0.55 13.15
CA GLY A 91 -4.33 -0.66 14.51
C GLY A 91 -3.20 -0.93 15.50
N GLY A 92 -3.48 -0.69 16.75
CA GLY A 92 -2.57 -0.85 17.87
C GLY A 92 -2.53 0.39 18.75
N GLY A 93 -2.02 0.26 19.97
CA GLY A 93 -2.09 1.31 20.98
C GLY A 93 -3.52 1.52 21.53
N ASP A 94 -3.68 2.53 22.34
CA ASP A 94 -4.90 2.76 23.12
C ASP A 94 -6.09 3.29 22.28
N LEU A 95 -5.85 3.80 21.07
CA LEU A 95 -6.87 4.35 20.18
C LEU A 95 -7.24 3.43 19.00
N ASP A 96 -6.74 2.20 19.02
CA ASP A 96 -7.09 1.10 18.10
C ASP A 96 -7.11 1.50 16.60
N GLY A 97 -6.15 2.34 16.21
CA GLY A 97 -5.95 2.77 14.83
C GLY A 97 -6.69 4.04 14.41
N MET A 98 -7.53 4.65 15.27
CA MET A 98 -8.17 5.93 14.97
C MET A 98 -7.13 7.05 14.87
N ASP A 99 -6.13 7.02 15.73
CA ASP A 99 -4.97 7.91 15.70
C ASP A 99 -4.19 7.81 14.39
N SER A 100 -3.90 6.58 13.95
CA SER A 100 -3.18 6.36 12.70
C SER A 100 -4.02 6.74 11.47
N LEU A 101 -5.33 6.49 11.49
CA LEU A 101 -6.23 6.91 10.42
C LEU A 101 -6.23 8.45 10.28
N LEU A 102 -6.42 9.16 11.38
CA LEU A 102 -6.45 10.62 11.36
C LEU A 102 -5.09 11.23 10.99
N ALA A 103 -3.99 10.65 11.48
CA ALA A 103 -2.64 11.08 11.14
C ALA A 103 -2.30 10.87 9.65
N THR A 104 -2.89 9.86 9.01
CA THR A 104 -2.64 9.53 7.60
C THR A 104 -3.55 10.32 6.66
N VAL A 105 -4.84 10.49 7.01
CA VAL A 105 -5.83 11.10 6.09
C VAL A 105 -5.83 12.63 6.10
N GLN A 106 -5.46 13.27 7.23
CA GLN A 106 -5.51 14.74 7.39
C GLN A 106 -4.27 15.43 6.81
N MET A 107 -3.97 15.16 5.54
CA MET A 107 -2.84 15.77 4.85
C MET A 107 -3.10 17.24 4.47
N PRO A 108 -2.07 18.12 4.52
CA PRO A 108 -2.19 19.50 4.09
C PRO A 108 -2.43 19.59 2.58
N LYS A 109 -3.06 20.69 2.15
CA LYS A 109 -3.26 21.00 0.74
C LYS A 109 -1.93 20.96 -0.03
N GLY A 110 -1.89 20.19 -1.13
CA GLY A 110 -0.75 20.12 -2.03
C GLY A 110 0.13 18.88 -1.81
N VAL A 111 -0.07 18.11 -0.74
CA VAL A 111 0.65 16.86 -0.47
C VAL A 111 -0.35 15.71 -0.25
N PRO A 112 -0.87 15.11 -1.32
CA PRO A 112 -1.91 14.08 -1.20
C PRO A 112 -1.34 12.74 -0.75
N VAL A 113 -2.11 12.05 0.11
CA VAL A 113 -1.95 10.63 0.45
C VAL A 113 -3.32 9.97 0.31
N ALA A 114 -3.44 8.98 -0.57
CA ALA A 114 -4.64 8.18 -0.67
C ALA A 114 -4.71 7.21 0.52
N THR A 115 -5.68 7.41 1.41
CA THR A 115 -5.75 6.67 2.68
C THR A 115 -6.78 5.55 2.60
N PHE A 116 -6.39 4.35 3.04
CA PHE A 116 -7.20 3.13 3.01
C PHE A 116 -7.73 2.75 4.39
N ALA A 117 -8.48 1.65 4.45
CA ALA A 117 -9.02 1.14 5.71
C ALA A 117 -7.91 0.74 6.70
N ILE A 118 -8.23 0.73 7.97
CA ILE A 118 -7.31 0.30 9.04
C ILE A 118 -7.01 -1.19 8.90
N GLY A 119 -5.73 -1.55 8.95
CA GLY A 119 -5.27 -2.93 9.04
C GLY A 119 -5.30 -3.71 7.72
N LYS A 120 -5.55 -5.02 7.80
CA LYS A 120 -5.42 -5.95 6.67
C LYS A 120 -6.32 -5.62 5.47
N PRO A 121 -7.60 -5.23 5.62
CA PRO A 121 -8.41 -4.79 4.49
C PRO A 121 -7.81 -3.60 3.76
N GLY A 122 -7.26 -2.64 4.51
CA GLY A 122 -6.56 -1.48 3.95
C GLY A 122 -5.32 -1.87 3.16
N ALA A 123 -4.54 -2.84 3.66
CA ALA A 123 -3.36 -3.34 2.98
C ALA A 123 -3.70 -3.98 1.62
N ILE A 124 -4.76 -4.82 1.58
CA ILE A 124 -5.25 -5.43 0.33
C ILE A 124 -5.73 -4.36 -0.64
N ASN A 125 -6.56 -3.42 -0.17
CA ASN A 125 -7.14 -2.38 -1.03
C ASN A 125 -6.09 -1.39 -1.54
N ALA A 126 -5.07 -1.06 -0.75
CA ALA A 126 -3.94 -0.25 -1.21
C ALA A 126 -3.17 -0.95 -2.34
N ALA A 127 -2.91 -2.24 -2.19
CA ALA A 127 -2.27 -3.03 -3.25
C ALA A 127 -3.14 -3.10 -4.51
N LEU A 128 -4.45 -3.36 -4.38
CA LEU A 128 -5.38 -3.35 -5.52
C LEU A 128 -5.44 -1.99 -6.21
N CYS A 129 -5.43 -0.88 -5.46
CA CYS A 129 -5.38 0.46 -6.02
C CYS A 129 -4.06 0.70 -6.79
N ALA A 130 -2.93 0.24 -6.26
CA ALA A 130 -1.66 0.28 -6.98
C ALA A 130 -1.72 -0.52 -8.29
N VAL A 131 -2.32 -1.72 -8.27
CA VAL A 131 -2.55 -2.54 -9.47
C VAL A 131 -3.46 -1.80 -10.46
N GLN A 132 -4.54 -1.15 -10.00
CA GLN A 132 -5.43 -0.34 -10.85
C GLN A 132 -4.67 0.82 -11.51
N MET A 133 -3.83 1.53 -10.77
CA MET A 133 -3.01 2.62 -11.32
C MET A 133 -2.05 2.13 -12.41
N LEU A 134 -1.44 0.95 -12.20
CA LEU A 134 -0.57 0.34 -13.20
C LEU A 134 -1.34 -0.15 -14.43
N GLY A 135 -2.54 -0.70 -14.22
CA GLY A 135 -3.43 -1.20 -15.26
C GLY A 135 -3.99 -0.13 -16.20
N ILE A 136 -3.88 1.18 -15.86
CA ILE A 136 -4.26 2.27 -16.77
C ILE A 136 -3.43 2.23 -18.07
N SER A 137 -2.18 1.78 -17.98
CA SER A 137 -1.23 1.73 -19.10
C SER A 137 -0.70 0.31 -19.40
N ASP A 138 -1.26 -0.72 -18.77
CA ASP A 138 -0.84 -2.11 -18.91
C ASP A 138 -2.08 -3.00 -19.07
N GLU A 139 -2.33 -3.44 -20.31
CA GLU A 139 -3.52 -4.23 -20.67
C GLU A 139 -3.55 -5.60 -19.99
N GLU A 140 -2.38 -6.22 -19.72
CA GLU A 140 -2.34 -7.51 -19.03
C GLU A 140 -2.75 -7.37 -17.57
N ILE A 141 -2.30 -6.32 -16.89
CA ILE A 141 -2.73 -6.01 -15.53
C ILE A 141 -4.22 -5.67 -15.50
N ALA A 142 -4.71 -4.89 -16.47
CA ALA A 142 -6.14 -4.56 -16.59
C ALA A 142 -7.00 -5.82 -16.76
N ALA A 143 -6.59 -6.77 -17.60
CA ALA A 143 -7.31 -8.04 -17.80
C ALA A 143 -7.38 -8.85 -16.48
N ARG A 144 -6.28 -8.97 -15.74
CA ARG A 144 -6.25 -9.67 -14.43
C ARG A 144 -7.19 -9.01 -13.41
N LEU A 145 -7.35 -7.68 -13.44
CA LEU A 145 -8.31 -6.98 -12.57
C LEU A 145 -9.75 -7.32 -12.92
N VAL A 146 -10.08 -7.51 -14.19
CA VAL A 146 -11.42 -7.96 -14.63
C VAL A 146 -11.68 -9.38 -14.11
N GLU A 147 -10.72 -10.30 -14.29
CA GLU A 147 -10.82 -11.67 -13.77
C GLU A 147 -10.98 -11.72 -12.25
N TYR A 148 -10.19 -10.91 -11.53
CA TYR A 148 -10.30 -10.80 -10.08
C TYR A 148 -11.69 -10.36 -9.62
N LYS A 149 -12.27 -9.34 -10.29
CA LYS A 149 -13.64 -8.88 -9.98
C LYS A 149 -14.70 -9.94 -10.30
N SER A 150 -14.57 -10.65 -11.41
CA SER A 150 -15.48 -11.76 -11.77
C SER A 150 -15.44 -12.85 -10.71
N LYS A 151 -14.23 -13.26 -10.30
CA LYS A 151 -14.06 -14.26 -9.24
C LYS A 151 -14.72 -13.85 -7.92
N MET A 152 -14.53 -12.60 -7.48
CA MET A 152 -15.18 -12.10 -6.25
C MET A 152 -16.72 -12.16 -6.36
N HIS A 153 -17.28 -11.84 -7.52
CA HIS A 153 -18.73 -11.95 -7.78
C HIS A 153 -19.19 -13.39 -7.64
N ASP A 154 -18.50 -14.32 -8.31
CA ASP A 154 -18.87 -15.73 -8.32
C ASP A 154 -18.73 -16.37 -6.93
N ASP A 155 -17.69 -16.01 -6.16
CA ASP A 155 -17.49 -16.46 -4.78
C ASP A 155 -18.68 -16.05 -3.87
N VAL A 156 -19.22 -14.83 -4.04
CA VAL A 156 -20.38 -14.36 -3.25
C VAL A 156 -21.64 -15.11 -3.66
N LEU A 157 -21.87 -15.35 -4.96
CA LEU A 157 -23.03 -16.11 -5.43
C LEU A 157 -22.99 -17.56 -4.94
N ALA A 158 -21.84 -18.21 -5.03
CA ALA A 158 -21.67 -19.58 -4.53
C ALA A 158 -21.90 -19.67 -3.01
N ALA A 159 -21.41 -18.67 -2.25
CA ALA A 159 -21.69 -18.60 -0.82
C ALA A 159 -23.19 -18.43 -0.51
N ASN A 160 -23.90 -17.62 -1.30
CA ASN A 160 -25.35 -17.45 -1.14
C ASN A 160 -26.14 -18.74 -1.44
N GLU A 161 -25.75 -19.51 -2.46
CA GLU A 161 -26.37 -20.79 -2.78
C GLU A 161 -26.16 -21.83 -1.67
N SER A 162 -25.02 -21.77 -0.96
CA SER A 162 -24.67 -22.73 0.09
C SER A 162 -25.55 -22.66 1.35
N ILE A 163 -26.31 -21.58 1.53
CA ILE A 163 -27.18 -21.35 2.69
C ILE A 163 -28.68 -21.49 2.38
N GLN A 164 -29.03 -21.85 1.16
CA GLN A 164 -30.40 -22.14 0.73
C GLN A 164 -30.67 -23.64 0.70
#